data_0df6273d767e4acced2008cbc9535662
#
_entry.id   0df6273d767e4acced2008cbc9535662
#
_cell.length_a   1.000
_cell.length_b   1.000
_cell.length_c   1.000
_cell.angle_alpha   90.00
_cell.angle_beta   90.00
_cell.angle_gamma   90.00
#
_symmetry.space_group_name_H-M   'P 1'
#
loop_
_entity.id
_entity.type
_entity.pdbx_description
1 polymer ?
#
loop_
_entity_poly.entity_id
_entity_poly.type
_entity_poly.pdbx_seq_one_letter_code
_entity_poly.pdbx_strand_id
1 'polypeptide(L)'
;FIYIVDRWKDMYISGGENVYPAEVENVLYQLEQVAEAAIIGVPDDRWGETGKAVLVLKPGQNLDSDAVIGHCLANLAKFKVPSSVEFIQALPRNATGKVLKRALRDQYVDEDAPAIS
;
A
#
# COMPACT_ATOMS: atom_id res chain seq x y z
N PHE A 1 -3.76 -9.80 19.21
CA PHE A 1 -5.11 -10.14 18.80
C PHE A 1 -5.74 -9.01 18.06
N ILE A 2 -5.74 -7.82 18.63
CA ILE A 2 -6.33 -6.65 18.00
C ILE A 2 -5.62 -6.33 16.70
N TYR A 3 -4.32 -6.55 16.65
CA TYR A 3 -3.56 -6.30 15.44
C TYR A 3 -4.02 -7.19 14.31
N ILE A 4 -4.36 -8.45 14.59
CA ILE A 4 -4.81 -9.37 13.57
C ILE A 4 -6.15 -8.89 13.00
N VAL A 5 -7.03 -8.41 13.86
CA VAL A 5 -8.33 -7.91 13.42
C VAL A 5 -8.16 -6.67 12.55
N ASP A 6 -7.27 -5.75 12.93
CA ASP A 6 -7.02 -4.56 12.13
C ASP A 6 -6.42 -4.92 10.79
N ARG A 7 -5.52 -5.89 10.72
CA ARG A 7 -4.94 -6.32 9.46
C ARG A 7 -5.98 -6.91 8.54
N TRP A 8 -6.94 -7.65 9.09
CA TRP A 8 -7.99 -8.24 8.28
C TRP A 8 -8.93 -7.17 7.74
N LYS A 9 -9.14 -6.08 8.49
CA LYS A 9 -9.98 -4.99 8.00
C LYS A 9 -9.34 -4.27 6.83
N ASP A 10 -8.01 -4.32 6.70
CA ASP A 10 -7.31 -3.67 5.61
C ASP A 10 -7.23 -4.54 4.37
N MET A 11 -7.62 -5.80 4.44
CA MET A 11 -7.56 -6.72 3.32
C MET A 11 -8.37 -6.20 2.13
N TYR A 12 -7.88 -6.40 0.94
CA TYR A 12 -8.62 -6.09 -0.26
C TYR A 12 -8.56 -7.28 -1.22
N ILE A 13 -9.45 -7.30 -2.21
CA ILE A 13 -9.57 -8.40 -3.15
C ILE A 13 -9.12 -7.92 -4.53
N SER A 14 -8.08 -8.54 -5.06
CA SER A 14 -7.55 -8.20 -6.37
C SER A 14 -7.71 -9.42 -7.28
N GLY A 15 -8.50 -9.28 -8.33
CA GLY A 15 -8.72 -10.36 -9.27
C GLY A 15 -9.32 -11.60 -8.64
N GLY A 16 -10.13 -11.44 -7.60
CA GLY A 16 -10.73 -12.56 -6.89
C GLY A 16 -9.88 -13.15 -5.78
N GLU A 17 -8.68 -12.64 -5.57
CA GLU A 17 -7.75 -13.14 -4.57
C GLU A 17 -7.59 -12.16 -3.41
N ASN A 18 -7.53 -12.67 -2.18
CA ASN A 18 -7.38 -11.83 -1.02
C ASN A 18 -5.93 -11.36 -0.88
N VAL A 19 -5.74 -10.08 -0.68
CA VAL A 19 -4.41 -9.52 -0.44
C VAL A 19 -4.41 -8.89 0.95
N TYR A 20 -3.44 -9.29 1.76
CA TYR A 20 -3.31 -8.79 3.13
C TYR A 20 -2.18 -7.76 3.16
N PRO A 21 -2.50 -6.48 3.40
CA PRO A 21 -1.50 -5.42 3.35
C PRO A 21 -0.27 -5.67 4.22
N ALA A 22 -0.45 -6.30 5.38
CA ALA A 22 0.68 -6.54 6.27
C ALA A 22 1.76 -7.41 5.63
N GLU A 23 1.37 -8.36 4.80
CA GLU A 23 2.33 -9.23 4.12
C GLU A 23 3.17 -8.42 3.12
N VAL A 24 2.52 -7.55 2.36
CA VAL A 24 3.20 -6.71 1.38
C VAL A 24 4.06 -5.66 2.08
N GLU A 25 3.53 -5.07 3.15
CA GLU A 25 4.27 -4.06 3.92
C GLU A 25 5.56 -4.65 4.49
N ASN A 26 5.53 -5.89 4.96
CA ASN A 26 6.73 -6.54 5.49
C ASN A 26 7.81 -6.68 4.41
N VAL A 27 7.42 -6.97 3.18
CA VAL A 27 8.36 -7.06 2.07
C VAL A 27 8.95 -5.67 1.77
N LEU A 28 8.11 -4.63 1.82
CA LEU A 28 8.57 -3.27 1.56
C LEU A 28 9.55 -2.79 2.63
N TYR A 29 9.35 -3.18 3.89
CA TYR A 29 10.26 -2.80 4.96
C TYR A 29 11.63 -3.46 4.84
N GLN A 30 11.80 -4.44 3.96
CA GLN A 30 13.11 -5.03 3.71
C GLN A 30 14.01 -4.07 2.92
N LEU A 31 13.44 -3.06 2.26
CA LEU A 31 14.22 -2.08 1.53
C LEU A 31 14.82 -1.06 2.51
N GLU A 32 16.14 -0.90 2.47
CA GLU A 32 16.81 0.00 3.42
C GLU A 32 16.38 1.44 3.29
N GLN A 33 15.95 1.86 2.12
CA GLN A 33 15.55 3.24 1.87
C GLN A 33 14.19 3.59 2.45
N VAL A 34 13.40 2.57 2.82
CA VAL A 34 12.02 2.81 3.26
C VAL A 34 11.97 3.05 4.75
N ALA A 35 11.46 4.20 5.17
CA ALA A 35 11.24 4.50 6.57
C ALA A 35 9.87 4.01 7.01
N GLU A 36 8.84 4.20 6.19
CA GLU A 36 7.49 3.75 6.49
C GLU A 36 6.82 3.26 5.22
N ALA A 37 5.96 2.28 5.33
CA ALA A 37 5.22 1.73 4.21
C ALA A 37 3.78 1.43 4.61
N ALA A 38 2.84 1.73 3.74
CA ALA A 38 1.45 1.38 3.92
C ALA A 38 0.88 0.92 2.57
N ILE A 39 0.16 -0.17 2.58
CA ILE A 39 -0.50 -0.67 1.39
C ILE A 39 -1.99 -0.47 1.55
N ILE A 40 -2.63 0.11 0.55
CA ILE A 40 -4.08 0.29 0.55
C ILE A 40 -4.67 -0.32 -0.72
N GLY A 41 -5.92 -0.73 -0.65
CA GLY A 41 -6.66 -1.19 -1.82
C GLY A 41 -7.36 0.01 -2.44
N VAL A 42 -7.21 0.19 -3.74
CA VAL A 42 -7.88 1.27 -4.47
C VAL A 42 -8.67 0.66 -5.62
N PRO A 43 -9.74 1.32 -6.09
CA PRO A 43 -10.55 0.79 -7.17
C PRO A 43 -9.77 0.57 -8.45
N ASP A 44 -10.07 -0.50 -9.16
CA ASP A 44 -9.45 -0.80 -10.44
C ASP A 44 -10.50 -1.43 -11.35
N ASP A 45 -10.62 -0.93 -12.58
CA ASP A 45 -11.63 -1.40 -13.51
C ASP A 45 -11.43 -2.87 -13.90
N ARG A 46 -10.21 -3.33 -13.94
CA ARG A 46 -9.93 -4.68 -14.40
C ARG A 46 -9.98 -5.69 -13.28
N TRP A 47 -9.48 -5.35 -12.10
CA TRP A 47 -9.32 -6.32 -11.03
C TRP A 47 -10.28 -6.12 -9.86
N GLY A 48 -11.12 -5.11 -9.92
CA GLY A 48 -12.01 -4.72 -8.81
C GLY A 48 -11.27 -3.82 -7.84
N GLU A 49 -10.18 -4.30 -7.27
CA GLU A 49 -9.31 -3.49 -6.45
C GLU A 49 -7.87 -3.86 -6.77
N THR A 50 -6.96 -2.97 -6.55
CA THR A 50 -5.54 -3.25 -6.70
C THR A 50 -4.78 -2.53 -5.59
N GLY A 51 -3.55 -2.97 -5.33
CA GLY A 51 -2.75 -2.37 -4.28
C GLY A 51 -2.07 -1.09 -4.70
N LYS A 52 -2.03 -0.13 -3.79
CA LYS A 52 -1.22 1.07 -3.94
C LYS A 52 -0.27 1.13 -2.76
N ALA A 53 1.02 1.20 -3.03
CA ALA A 53 2.03 1.31 -1.99
C ALA A 53 2.31 2.78 -1.72
N VAL A 54 2.14 3.22 -0.48
CA VAL A 54 2.43 4.60 -0.08
C VAL A 54 3.64 4.53 0.83
N LEU A 55 4.74 5.13 0.40
CA LEU A 55 6.02 4.98 1.07
C LEU A 55 6.59 6.30 1.55
N VAL A 56 7.25 6.26 2.70
CA VAL A 56 8.04 7.38 3.19
C VAL A 56 9.48 6.92 3.18
N LEU A 57 10.35 7.64 2.48
CA LEU A 57 11.76 7.28 2.40
C LEU A 57 12.54 7.91 3.54
N LYS A 58 13.65 7.29 3.93
CA LYS A 58 14.54 7.86 4.92
C LYS A 58 15.21 9.10 4.35
N PRO A 59 15.62 10.05 5.18
CA PRO A 59 16.27 11.28 4.70
C PRO A 59 17.48 10.96 3.84
N GLY A 60 17.58 11.65 2.71
CA GLY A 60 18.72 11.48 1.80
C GLY A 60 18.68 10.23 0.94
N GLN A 61 17.65 9.41 1.05
CA GLN A 61 17.55 8.19 0.24
C GLN A 61 16.68 8.41 -0.98
N ASN A 62 17.00 7.69 -2.06
CA ASN A 62 16.22 7.73 -3.28
C ASN A 62 15.81 6.32 -3.65
N LEU A 63 14.62 6.17 -4.17
CA LEU A 63 14.10 4.88 -4.60
C LEU A 63 13.00 5.16 -5.62
N ASP A 64 12.97 4.46 -6.74
CA ASP A 64 11.89 4.67 -7.71
C ASP A 64 10.87 3.56 -7.64
N SER A 65 9.73 3.77 -8.28
CA SER A 65 8.63 2.82 -8.24
C SER A 65 8.98 1.49 -8.89
N ASP A 66 9.80 1.50 -9.95
CA ASP A 66 10.19 0.28 -10.63
C ASP A 66 11.03 -0.62 -9.72
N ALA A 67 11.92 -0.03 -8.91
CA ALA A 67 12.70 -0.79 -7.96
C ALA A 67 11.82 -1.39 -6.86
N VAL A 68 10.82 -0.64 -6.40
CA VAL A 68 9.88 -1.12 -5.39
C VAL A 68 9.08 -2.30 -5.93
N ILE A 69 8.53 -2.15 -7.12
CA ILE A 69 7.72 -3.20 -7.74
C ILE A 69 8.57 -4.44 -8.03
N GLY A 70 9.79 -4.23 -8.52
CA GLY A 70 10.72 -5.34 -8.76
C GLY A 70 11.03 -6.15 -7.51
N HIS A 71 11.23 -5.44 -6.39
CA HIS A 71 11.46 -6.11 -5.11
C HIS A 71 10.24 -6.92 -4.68
N CYS A 72 9.05 -6.36 -4.86
CA CYS A 72 7.82 -7.09 -4.53
C CYS A 72 7.64 -8.31 -5.44
N LEU A 73 7.92 -8.18 -6.74
CA LEU A 73 7.80 -9.31 -7.65
C LEU A 73 8.75 -10.46 -7.30
N ALA A 74 9.90 -10.14 -6.74
CA ALA A 74 10.86 -11.15 -6.34
C ALA A 74 10.46 -11.89 -5.07
N ASN A 75 9.59 -11.29 -4.26
CA ASN A 75 9.26 -11.81 -2.93
C ASN A 75 7.79 -12.14 -2.70
N LEU A 76 6.90 -11.81 -3.63
CA LEU A 76 5.46 -12.01 -3.45
C LEU A 76 4.84 -12.64 -4.68
N ALA A 77 3.71 -13.28 -4.51
CA ALA A 77 2.92 -13.76 -5.65
C ALA A 77 2.45 -12.54 -6.46
N LYS A 78 2.33 -12.72 -7.76
CA LYS A 78 2.06 -11.59 -8.66
C LYS A 78 0.82 -10.79 -8.28
N PHE A 79 -0.26 -11.44 -7.86
CA PHE A 79 -1.49 -10.74 -7.51
C PHE A 79 -1.35 -9.89 -6.24
N LYS A 80 -0.31 -10.12 -5.43
CA LYS A 80 -0.08 -9.36 -4.22
C LYS A 80 0.77 -8.13 -4.46
N VAL A 81 1.42 -8.02 -5.62
CA VAL A 81 2.30 -6.89 -5.90
C VAL A 81 1.45 -5.64 -6.17
N PRO A 82 1.74 -4.51 -5.52
CA PRO A 82 0.97 -3.29 -5.77
C PRO A 82 1.15 -2.82 -7.20
N SER A 83 0.10 -2.25 -7.78
CA SER A 83 0.15 -1.79 -9.16
C SER A 83 0.68 -0.37 -9.28
N SER A 84 0.71 0.38 -8.20
CA SER A 84 1.22 1.76 -8.20
C SER A 84 1.94 2.05 -6.90
N VAL A 85 2.82 3.03 -6.94
CA VAL A 85 3.63 3.43 -5.79
C VAL A 85 3.60 4.94 -5.68
N GLU A 86 3.36 5.46 -4.48
CA GLU A 86 3.43 6.89 -4.20
C GLU A 86 4.45 7.12 -3.11
N PHE A 87 5.23 8.19 -3.23
CA PHE A 87 6.19 8.58 -2.21
C PHE A 87 5.70 9.85 -1.55
N ILE A 88 5.56 9.83 -0.23
CA ILE A 88 5.08 10.98 0.52
C ILE A 88 6.02 11.27 1.68
N GLN A 89 5.85 12.40 2.34
CA GLN A 89 6.74 12.78 3.43
C GLN A 89 6.36 12.19 4.77
N ALA A 90 5.09 11.92 5.01
CA ALA A 90 4.64 11.32 6.26
C ALA A 90 3.29 10.65 6.05
N LEU A 91 3.06 9.55 6.75
CA LEU A 91 1.76 8.87 6.72
C LEU A 91 0.82 9.54 7.72
N PRO A 92 -0.48 9.67 7.42
CA PRO A 92 -1.42 10.21 8.38
C PRO A 92 -1.56 9.26 9.56
N ARG A 93 -1.53 9.80 10.76
CA ARG A 93 -1.62 9.00 11.99
C ARG A 93 -2.60 9.65 12.94
N ASN A 94 -3.21 8.82 13.80
CA ASN A 94 -4.09 9.35 14.82
C ASN A 94 -3.27 9.73 16.07
N ALA A 95 -3.94 10.17 17.14
CA ALA A 95 -3.26 10.61 18.35
C ALA A 95 -2.43 9.51 19.02
N THR A 96 -2.75 8.25 18.76
CA THR A 96 -1.99 7.15 19.35
C THR A 96 -0.84 6.71 18.46
N GLY A 97 -0.62 7.35 17.32
CA GLY A 97 0.46 7.01 16.41
C GLY A 97 0.13 5.93 15.39
N LYS A 98 -1.12 5.45 15.35
CA LYS A 98 -1.51 4.43 14.41
C LYS A 98 -1.76 5.04 13.04
N VAL A 99 -1.26 4.39 11.97
CA VAL A 99 -1.47 4.86 10.62
C VAL A 99 -2.96 4.78 10.25
N LEU A 100 -3.48 5.87 9.72
CA LEU A 100 -4.88 5.94 9.34
C LEU A 100 -5.03 5.56 7.87
N LYS A 101 -5.16 4.28 7.60
CA LYS A 101 -5.30 3.79 6.22
C LYS A 101 -6.56 4.31 5.55
N ARG A 102 -7.61 4.54 6.32
CA ARG A 102 -8.84 5.10 5.79
C ARG A 102 -8.60 6.49 5.19
N ALA A 103 -7.81 7.31 5.87
CA ALA A 103 -7.48 8.64 5.36
C ALA A 103 -6.66 8.53 4.07
N LEU A 104 -5.73 7.57 3.99
CA LEU A 104 -4.97 7.35 2.77
C LEU A 104 -5.89 6.89 1.65
N ARG A 105 -6.77 5.95 1.91
CA ARG A 105 -7.69 5.46 0.90
C ARG A 105 -8.57 6.57 0.37
N ASP A 106 -9.11 7.40 1.26
CA ASP A 106 -9.98 8.50 0.85
C ASP A 106 -9.22 9.48 -0.05
N GLN A 107 -7.97 9.75 0.27
CA GLN A 107 -7.16 10.65 -0.53
C GLN A 107 -6.90 10.10 -1.92
N TYR A 108 -6.53 8.85 -2.06
CA TYR A 108 -6.16 8.29 -3.34
C TYR A 108 -7.33 7.72 -4.14
N VAL A 109 -8.39 7.31 -3.49
CA VAL A 109 -9.59 6.87 -4.18
C VAL A 109 -10.19 8.05 -4.95
N ASP A 110 -10.23 9.24 -4.35
CA ASP A 110 -10.76 10.40 -5.05
C ASP A 110 -9.90 10.75 -6.26
N GLU A 111 -8.59 10.58 -6.18
CA GLU A 111 -7.71 10.88 -7.30
C GLU A 111 -7.77 9.81 -8.37
N ASP A 112 -7.90 8.55 -7.99
CA ASP A 112 -7.87 7.44 -8.92
C ASP A 112 -9.25 7.03 -9.40
N ALA A 113 -10.30 7.57 -8.84
CA ALA A 113 -11.65 7.20 -9.22
C ALA A 113 -11.94 7.57 -10.67
N PRO A 114 -12.63 6.72 -11.40
CA PRO A 114 -13.00 7.05 -12.77
C PRO A 114 -13.84 8.31 -12.80
N ALA A 115 -13.63 9.11 -13.80
CA ALA A 115 -14.37 10.35 -13.88
C ALA A 115 -15.75 10.10 -14.40
N ILE A 116 -16.51 9.32 -13.73
CA ILE A 116 -17.77 9.06 -14.13
C ILE A 116 -18.69 9.84 -13.48
N SER A 117 -18.63 10.38 -12.74
CA SER A 117 -19.73 10.97 -12.06
C SER A 117 -20.46 11.91 -12.70
#